data_187dd050470dafe948eb2433f6ded5f2
#
_entry.id   187dd050470dafe948eb2433f6ded5f2
#
_cell.length_a   1.000
_cell.length_b   1.000
_cell.length_c   1.000
_cell.angle_alpha   90.00
_cell.angle_beta   90.00
_cell.angle_gamma   90.00
#
_symmetry.space_group_name_H-M   'P 1'
#
loop_
_entity.id
_entity.type
_entity.pdbx_description
1 polymer ?
#
loop_
_entity_poly.entity_id
_entity_poly.type
_entity_poly.pdbx_seq_one_letter_code
_entity_poly.pdbx_strand_id
1 'polypeptide(L)'
;MTGYGLAYVALTVRDRQAASEILGDDLGLERLSLEGHDGPVPTFGVGATALALFEVGDPFLTSERAGVDHIAFAAEDPRVAAEACGFAPDSLVGPGLSGAEQIVIPRSETEGLATRFTTPLGLSGPASEQVERIDHLGIASADNRSAEAIFADRIGLPVESRQTDMEVNIAVESFTSDKYGVVYRNRAPEPVGGLRVSFLTTGDCELEFLQNFDPSHGVEMRHGAAGTTKQDQGAIAGYVAKYGAGLHHIALKTPDIDATLARLGAKGRRLIDTKGRPGSRRALIGFVHPAALGGVLMHFVEREELSDA
;
A
#
# COMPACT_ATOMS: atom_id res chain seq x y z
N MET A 1 -0.71 19.97 -14.33
CA MET A 1 -2.00 19.32 -13.98
C MET A 1 -1.81 18.76 -12.59
N THR A 2 -2.64 19.12 -11.64
CA THR A 2 -2.68 18.46 -10.32
C THR A 2 -3.22 17.06 -10.57
N GLY A 3 -2.44 16.03 -10.19
CA GLY A 3 -2.83 14.64 -10.37
C GLY A 3 -4.14 14.31 -9.67
N TYR A 4 -4.78 13.21 -10.02
CA TYR A 4 -6.02 12.74 -9.39
C TYR A 4 -5.76 12.34 -7.94
N GLY A 5 -6.65 12.72 -7.01
CA GLY A 5 -6.73 12.15 -5.67
C GLY A 5 -7.56 10.86 -5.68
N LEU A 6 -7.56 10.13 -4.56
CA LEU A 6 -8.40 8.95 -4.40
C LEU A 6 -9.78 9.36 -3.84
N ALA A 7 -10.85 8.87 -4.45
CA ALA A 7 -12.18 8.93 -3.88
C ALA A 7 -12.35 7.87 -2.78
N TYR A 8 -11.98 6.63 -3.09
CA TYR A 8 -12.01 5.53 -2.13
C TYR A 8 -11.01 4.41 -2.47
N VAL A 9 -10.75 3.60 -1.45
CA VAL A 9 -10.05 2.31 -1.55
C VAL A 9 -11.00 1.21 -1.13
N ALA A 10 -11.19 0.20 -1.97
CA ALA A 10 -12.01 -0.97 -1.65
C ALA A 10 -11.19 -2.03 -0.93
N LEU A 11 -11.68 -2.48 0.21
CA LEU A 11 -11.11 -3.55 1.00
C LEU A 11 -12.03 -4.77 0.95
N THR A 12 -11.50 -5.91 0.54
CA THR A 12 -12.19 -7.20 0.63
C THR A 12 -11.86 -7.85 1.96
N VAL A 13 -12.87 -8.12 2.77
CA VAL A 13 -12.72 -8.68 4.12
C VAL A 13 -13.53 -9.96 4.27
N ARG A 14 -13.08 -10.87 5.16
CA ARG A 14 -13.83 -12.10 5.48
C ARG A 14 -14.91 -11.89 6.54
N ASP A 15 -14.75 -10.84 7.33
CA ASP A 15 -15.67 -10.45 8.40
C ASP A 15 -15.78 -8.94 8.40
N ARG A 16 -16.85 -8.45 7.79
CA ARG A 16 -17.14 -7.03 7.61
C ARG A 16 -17.46 -6.34 8.93
N GLN A 17 -18.10 -7.04 9.86
CA GLN A 17 -18.40 -6.48 11.18
C GLN A 17 -17.11 -6.28 11.99
N ALA A 18 -16.25 -7.30 12.10
CA ALA A 18 -15.00 -7.20 12.83
C ALA A 18 -14.06 -6.12 12.23
N ALA A 19 -14.01 -6.02 10.90
CA ALA A 19 -13.25 -4.96 10.23
C ALA A 19 -13.84 -3.56 10.51
N SER A 20 -15.17 -3.44 10.53
CA SER A 20 -15.86 -2.18 10.85
C SER A 20 -15.63 -1.73 12.30
N GLU A 21 -15.55 -2.65 13.25
CA GLU A 21 -15.21 -2.36 14.65
C GLU A 21 -13.81 -1.78 14.77
N ILE A 22 -12.82 -2.37 14.05
CA ILE A 22 -11.44 -1.85 14.09
C ILE A 22 -11.39 -0.45 13.50
N LEU A 23 -11.93 -0.23 12.31
CA LEU A 23 -11.87 1.07 11.65
C LEU A 23 -12.68 2.14 12.41
N GLY A 24 -13.92 1.83 12.80
CA GLY A 24 -14.79 2.79 13.47
C GLY A 24 -14.54 2.91 14.97
N ASP A 25 -14.56 1.80 15.72
CA ASP A 25 -14.59 1.85 17.19
C ASP A 25 -13.20 1.86 17.80
N ASP A 26 -12.20 1.26 17.12
CA ASP A 26 -10.83 1.21 17.61
C ASP A 26 -10.00 2.38 17.10
N LEU A 27 -10.14 2.77 15.83
CA LEU A 27 -9.39 3.85 15.20
C LEU A 27 -10.17 5.16 15.13
N GLY A 28 -11.45 5.18 15.50
CA GLY A 28 -12.28 6.38 15.57
C GLY A 28 -12.61 7.01 14.21
N LEU A 29 -12.54 6.23 13.11
CA LEU A 29 -12.87 6.74 11.79
C LEU A 29 -14.38 6.97 11.65
N GLU A 30 -14.76 8.08 11.00
CA GLU A 30 -16.15 8.39 10.74
C GLU A 30 -16.79 7.37 9.81
N ARG A 31 -17.95 6.83 10.22
CA ARG A 31 -18.75 5.93 9.39
C ARG A 31 -19.61 6.74 8.43
N LEU A 32 -19.49 6.43 7.15
CA LEU A 32 -20.29 7.00 6.07
C LEU A 32 -21.37 6.00 5.64
N SER A 33 -22.52 6.52 5.23
CA SER A 33 -23.60 5.70 4.68
C SER A 33 -23.58 5.78 3.16
N LEU A 34 -22.88 4.85 2.50
CA LEU A 34 -22.86 4.73 1.05
C LEU A 34 -23.57 3.45 0.62
N GLU A 35 -24.28 3.52 -0.50
CA GLU A 35 -24.98 2.38 -1.08
C GLU A 35 -24.07 1.66 -2.09
N GLY A 36 -24.03 0.34 -2.02
CA GLY A 36 -23.39 -0.53 -3.00
C GLY A 36 -24.41 -1.14 -3.97
N HIS A 37 -24.03 -2.23 -4.63
CA HIS A 37 -24.92 -2.94 -5.53
C HIS A 37 -26.05 -3.65 -4.77
N ASP A 38 -25.74 -4.28 -3.66
CA ASP A 38 -26.67 -5.12 -2.88
C ASP A 38 -27.02 -4.51 -1.50
N GLY A 39 -26.95 -3.20 -1.37
CA GLY A 39 -27.31 -2.46 -0.14
C GLY A 39 -26.14 -1.67 0.46
N PRO A 40 -26.27 -1.25 1.72
CA PRO A 40 -25.30 -0.38 2.37
C PRO A 40 -23.90 -1.01 2.47
N VAL A 41 -22.88 -0.24 2.08
CA VAL A 41 -21.46 -0.60 2.20
C VAL A 41 -20.87 0.17 3.38
N PRO A 42 -20.41 -0.51 4.44
CA PRO A 42 -19.67 0.14 5.50
C PRO A 42 -18.47 0.86 4.94
N THR A 43 -18.45 2.16 5.07
CA THR A 43 -17.43 3.05 4.50
C THR A 43 -16.93 3.96 5.60
N PHE A 44 -15.64 4.27 5.59
CA PHE A 44 -14.97 5.06 6.62
C PHE A 44 -14.18 6.18 5.98
N GLY A 45 -14.41 7.42 6.41
CA GLY A 45 -13.64 8.57 5.96
C GLY A 45 -12.21 8.53 6.50
N VAL A 46 -11.23 8.75 5.63
CA VAL A 46 -9.79 8.78 5.98
C VAL A 46 -9.13 9.93 5.23
N GLY A 47 -9.16 11.13 5.81
CA GLY A 47 -8.70 12.33 5.12
C GLY A 47 -9.64 12.71 3.96
N ALA A 48 -9.08 12.91 2.78
CA ALA A 48 -9.83 13.18 1.55
C ALA A 48 -10.34 11.92 0.84
N THR A 49 -10.06 10.73 1.39
CA THR A 49 -10.34 9.42 0.82
C THR A 49 -11.27 8.62 1.74
N ALA A 50 -11.86 7.54 1.26
CA ALA A 50 -12.63 6.61 2.07
C ALA A 50 -12.10 5.17 1.95
N LEU A 51 -12.34 4.35 2.99
CA LEU A 51 -12.18 2.90 2.98
C LEU A 51 -13.56 2.26 2.89
N ALA A 52 -13.85 1.56 1.81
CA ALA A 52 -15.11 0.85 1.60
C ALA A 52 -14.91 -0.66 1.83
N LEU A 53 -15.72 -1.26 2.72
CA LEU A 53 -15.61 -2.65 3.12
C LEU A 53 -16.59 -3.54 2.37
N PHE A 54 -16.07 -4.51 1.64
CA PHE A 54 -16.84 -5.53 0.93
C PHE A 54 -16.51 -6.92 1.48
N GLU A 55 -17.47 -7.80 1.51
CA GLU A 55 -17.20 -9.21 1.82
C GLU A 55 -16.67 -9.96 0.59
N VAL A 56 -15.88 -11.00 0.83
CA VAL A 56 -15.43 -11.89 -0.23
C VAL A 56 -16.64 -12.42 -1.02
N GLY A 57 -16.59 -12.29 -2.35
CA GLY A 57 -17.68 -12.70 -3.26
C GLY A 57 -18.67 -11.60 -3.61
N ASP A 58 -18.51 -10.39 -3.09
CA ASP A 58 -19.31 -9.24 -3.50
C ASP A 58 -19.07 -8.93 -5.00
N PRO A 59 -20.13 -8.78 -5.83
CA PRO A 59 -19.98 -8.56 -7.28
C PRO A 59 -19.30 -7.22 -7.64
N PHE A 60 -19.19 -6.31 -6.68
CA PHE A 60 -18.47 -5.04 -6.85
C PHE A 60 -16.95 -5.20 -6.89
N LEU A 61 -16.44 -6.33 -6.40
CA LEU A 61 -15.01 -6.60 -6.30
C LEU A 61 -14.40 -7.08 -7.61
N THR A 62 -13.07 -6.98 -7.72
CA THR A 62 -12.28 -7.47 -8.84
C THR A 62 -11.64 -8.82 -8.56
N SER A 63 -11.63 -9.27 -7.30
CA SER A 63 -11.08 -10.55 -6.89
C SER A 63 -11.87 -11.17 -5.73
N GLU A 64 -11.79 -12.49 -5.60
CA GLU A 64 -12.39 -13.25 -4.50
C GLU A 64 -11.48 -13.35 -3.27
N ARG A 65 -10.37 -12.61 -3.26
CA ARG A 65 -9.37 -12.69 -2.20
C ARG A 65 -9.49 -11.54 -1.22
N ALA A 66 -9.45 -11.83 0.08
CA ALA A 66 -9.35 -10.78 1.10
C ALA A 66 -8.02 -10.01 0.97
N GLY A 67 -8.10 -8.69 1.07
CA GLY A 67 -6.99 -7.76 0.90
C GLY A 67 -7.45 -6.39 0.41
N VAL A 68 -6.55 -5.56 -0.06
CA VAL A 68 -6.89 -4.35 -0.80
C VAL A 68 -7.29 -4.78 -2.22
N ASP A 69 -8.50 -4.45 -2.65
CA ASP A 69 -9.04 -4.92 -3.94
C ASP A 69 -8.76 -3.93 -5.08
N HIS A 70 -9.26 -2.72 -4.97
CA HIS A 70 -9.09 -1.70 -6.00
C HIS A 70 -9.04 -0.29 -5.42
N ILE A 71 -8.51 0.63 -6.22
CA ILE A 71 -8.54 2.07 -5.97
C ILE A 71 -9.47 2.75 -6.96
N ALA A 72 -10.09 3.85 -6.52
CA ALA A 72 -10.90 4.70 -7.37
C ALA A 72 -10.37 6.14 -7.31
N PHE A 73 -9.89 6.64 -8.44
CA PHE A 73 -9.50 8.04 -8.60
C PHE A 73 -10.72 8.94 -8.64
N ALA A 74 -10.64 10.07 -7.95
CA ALA A 74 -11.66 11.10 -7.95
C ALA A 74 -11.56 11.97 -9.20
N ALA A 75 -12.62 12.06 -9.98
CA ALA A 75 -12.74 12.95 -11.13
C ALA A 75 -14.17 13.48 -11.24
N GLU A 76 -14.33 14.77 -11.51
CA GLU A 76 -15.65 15.39 -11.69
C GLU A 76 -16.44 14.74 -12.83
N ASP A 77 -15.74 14.36 -13.89
CA ASP A 77 -16.28 13.53 -14.98
C ASP A 77 -15.33 12.33 -15.18
N PRO A 78 -15.70 11.14 -14.65
CA PRO A 78 -14.89 9.93 -14.75
C PRO A 78 -14.60 9.50 -16.19
N ARG A 79 -15.53 9.76 -17.12
CA ARG A 79 -15.38 9.39 -18.52
C ARG A 79 -14.33 10.27 -19.20
N VAL A 80 -14.45 11.59 -19.04
CA VAL A 80 -13.47 12.55 -19.59
C VAL A 80 -12.08 12.30 -18.98
N ALA A 81 -12.00 11.97 -17.69
CA ALA A 81 -10.73 11.66 -17.05
C ALA A 81 -10.09 10.39 -17.63
N ALA A 82 -10.86 9.32 -17.82
CA ALA A 82 -10.36 8.10 -18.43
C ALA A 82 -9.89 8.31 -19.88
N GLU A 83 -10.65 9.05 -20.69
CA GLU A 83 -10.27 9.44 -22.04
C GLU A 83 -8.98 10.26 -22.09
N ALA A 84 -8.85 11.26 -21.20
CA ALA A 84 -7.65 12.09 -21.10
C ALA A 84 -6.41 11.26 -20.75
N CYS A 85 -6.57 10.18 -20.01
CA CYS A 85 -5.51 9.19 -19.72
C CYS A 85 -5.33 8.16 -20.84
N GLY A 86 -6.04 8.29 -21.98
CA GLY A 86 -5.95 7.39 -23.13
C GLY A 86 -6.61 6.02 -22.92
N PHE A 87 -7.51 5.87 -21.94
CA PHE A 87 -8.35 4.68 -21.78
C PHE A 87 -9.61 4.82 -22.66
N ALA A 88 -10.22 3.69 -23.06
CA ALA A 88 -11.43 3.66 -23.86
C ALA A 88 -12.66 3.48 -22.95
N PRO A 89 -13.34 4.55 -22.51
CA PRO A 89 -14.33 4.46 -21.42
C PRO A 89 -15.66 3.83 -21.82
N ASP A 90 -16.07 3.84 -23.09
CA ASP A 90 -17.42 3.44 -23.50
C ASP A 90 -17.80 1.99 -23.18
N SER A 91 -16.82 1.09 -23.13
CA SER A 91 -17.03 -0.32 -22.76
C SER A 91 -16.75 -0.62 -21.29
N LEU A 92 -16.40 0.41 -20.50
CA LEU A 92 -15.85 0.27 -19.15
C LEU A 92 -16.76 0.87 -18.07
N VAL A 93 -17.95 1.35 -18.46
CA VAL A 93 -18.92 1.96 -17.52
C VAL A 93 -19.50 0.89 -16.60
N GLY A 94 -19.50 1.20 -15.32
CA GLY A 94 -20.10 0.35 -14.28
C GLY A 94 -20.75 1.18 -13.17
N PRO A 95 -21.59 0.55 -12.33
CA PRO A 95 -22.14 1.22 -11.17
C PRO A 95 -21.06 1.48 -10.11
N GLY A 96 -21.04 2.67 -9.55
CA GLY A 96 -20.19 3.07 -8.43
C GLY A 96 -20.95 3.08 -7.11
N LEU A 97 -20.26 3.52 -6.06
CA LEU A 97 -20.89 3.72 -4.76
C LEU A 97 -21.95 4.83 -4.86
N SER A 98 -23.09 4.61 -4.18
CA SER A 98 -24.25 5.53 -4.14
C SER A 98 -24.80 5.89 -5.54
N GLY A 99 -24.69 4.95 -6.49
CA GLY A 99 -25.21 5.14 -7.84
C GLY A 99 -24.39 6.06 -8.75
N ALA A 100 -23.22 6.49 -8.29
CA ALA A 100 -22.29 7.25 -9.11
C ALA A 100 -21.84 6.44 -10.35
N GLU A 101 -21.63 7.10 -11.48
CA GLU A 101 -20.96 6.47 -12.60
C GLU A 101 -19.51 6.22 -12.26
N GLN A 102 -18.99 5.05 -12.63
CA GLN A 102 -17.57 4.78 -12.58
C GLN A 102 -17.06 4.13 -13.87
N ILE A 103 -15.81 4.38 -14.17
CA ILE A 103 -15.10 3.75 -15.27
C ILE A 103 -14.12 2.75 -14.67
N VAL A 104 -14.25 1.47 -15.05
CA VAL A 104 -13.40 0.37 -14.56
C VAL A 104 -12.30 0.11 -15.58
N ILE A 105 -11.07 0.41 -15.22
CA ILE A 105 -9.92 0.21 -16.12
C ILE A 105 -9.46 -1.25 -16.02
N PRO A 106 -9.28 -1.95 -17.16
CA PRO A 106 -8.78 -3.33 -17.17
C PRO A 106 -7.42 -3.42 -16.50
N ARG A 107 -7.22 -4.41 -15.62
CA ARG A 107 -5.95 -4.64 -14.92
C ARG A 107 -4.76 -4.84 -15.86
N SER A 108 -4.99 -5.31 -17.07
CA SER A 108 -3.98 -5.45 -18.14
C SER A 108 -3.44 -4.10 -18.62
N GLU A 109 -4.19 -3.01 -18.44
CA GLU A 109 -3.78 -1.64 -18.80
C GLU A 109 -3.15 -0.86 -17.64
N THR A 110 -3.07 -1.45 -16.44
CA THR A 110 -2.63 -0.81 -15.19
C THR A 110 -1.63 -1.67 -14.42
N GLU A 111 -0.81 -2.47 -15.11
CA GLU A 111 0.20 -3.36 -14.51
C GLU A 111 -0.37 -4.22 -13.37
N GLY A 112 -1.60 -4.72 -13.56
CA GLY A 112 -2.27 -5.58 -12.59
C GLY A 112 -2.98 -4.84 -11.44
N LEU A 113 -2.85 -3.53 -11.34
CA LEU A 113 -3.52 -2.73 -10.32
C LEU A 113 -4.98 -2.48 -10.71
N ALA A 114 -5.93 -3.01 -9.95
CA ALA A 114 -7.34 -2.73 -10.18
C ALA A 114 -7.65 -1.26 -9.93
N THR A 115 -7.99 -0.53 -10.97
CA THR A 115 -8.11 0.93 -10.99
C THR A 115 -9.46 1.34 -11.56
N ARG A 116 -10.05 2.36 -10.96
CA ARG A 116 -11.33 2.96 -11.40
C ARG A 116 -11.21 4.48 -11.40
N PHE A 117 -12.08 5.15 -12.15
CA PHE A 117 -12.39 6.57 -12.01
C PHE A 117 -13.84 6.72 -11.56
N THR A 118 -14.10 7.63 -10.61
CA THR A 118 -15.44 7.89 -10.07
C THR A 118 -15.57 9.35 -9.64
N THR A 119 -16.78 9.82 -9.38
CA THR A 119 -16.99 11.15 -8.83
C THR A 119 -16.42 11.28 -7.41
N PRO A 120 -15.92 12.47 -7.00
CA PRO A 120 -15.46 12.71 -5.65
C PRO A 120 -16.53 12.45 -4.59
N LEU A 121 -16.14 11.92 -3.42
CA LEU A 121 -17.05 11.74 -2.29
C LEU A 121 -17.21 13.01 -1.43
N GLY A 122 -16.44 14.07 -1.72
CA GLY A 122 -16.53 15.34 -1.00
C GLY A 122 -16.00 15.30 0.44
N LEU A 123 -15.11 14.38 0.75
CA LEU A 123 -14.52 14.23 2.08
C LEU A 123 -13.36 15.22 2.29
N SER A 124 -13.17 15.66 3.53
CA SER A 124 -12.08 16.56 3.90
C SER A 124 -11.83 16.51 5.40
N GLY A 125 -10.62 16.89 5.81
CA GLY A 125 -10.22 17.00 7.22
C GLY A 125 -9.42 15.80 7.74
N PRO A 126 -8.96 15.84 9.01
CA PRO A 126 -8.28 14.71 9.63
C PRO A 126 -9.27 13.55 9.80
N ALA A 127 -8.77 12.33 9.65
CA ALA A 127 -9.61 11.14 9.74
C ALA A 127 -10.12 10.89 11.17
N SER A 128 -9.22 11.01 12.16
CA SER A 128 -9.53 10.90 13.60
C SER A 128 -8.36 11.43 14.44
N GLU A 129 -8.49 11.39 15.77
CA GLU A 129 -7.34 11.68 16.66
C GLU A 129 -6.20 10.65 16.55
N GLN A 130 -6.47 9.48 15.97
CA GLN A 130 -5.53 8.35 15.89
C GLN A 130 -4.99 8.12 14.50
N VAL A 131 -5.70 8.58 13.49
CA VAL A 131 -5.35 8.42 12.09
C VAL A 131 -5.50 9.77 11.40
N GLU A 132 -4.43 10.26 10.81
CA GLU A 132 -4.45 11.51 10.08
C GLU A 132 -5.01 11.32 8.66
N ARG A 133 -4.48 10.33 7.93
CA ARG A 133 -4.82 10.03 6.53
C ARG A 133 -4.33 8.64 6.13
N ILE A 134 -4.62 8.21 4.92
CA ILE A 134 -3.87 7.13 4.29
C ILE A 134 -2.47 7.68 3.97
N ASP A 135 -1.42 7.06 4.50
CA ASP A 135 -0.04 7.44 4.15
C ASP A 135 0.29 6.95 2.74
N HIS A 136 0.14 5.67 2.51
CA HIS A 136 0.34 5.07 1.20
C HIS A 136 -0.42 3.75 1.00
N LEU A 137 -0.54 3.37 -0.26
CA LEU A 137 -0.98 2.04 -0.68
C LEU A 137 0.22 1.31 -1.27
N GLY A 138 0.62 0.21 -0.64
CA GLY A 138 1.69 -0.63 -1.12
C GLY A 138 1.21 -1.54 -2.26
N ILE A 139 1.93 -1.53 -3.37
CA ILE A 139 1.63 -2.27 -4.59
C ILE A 139 2.81 -3.20 -4.88
N ALA A 140 2.55 -4.50 -4.88
CA ALA A 140 3.53 -5.46 -5.36
C ALA A 140 3.65 -5.34 -6.88
N SER A 141 4.79 -4.88 -7.36
CA SER A 141 5.05 -4.55 -8.76
C SER A 141 5.98 -5.58 -9.39
N ALA A 142 5.69 -5.95 -10.63
CA ALA A 142 6.58 -6.76 -11.44
C ALA A 142 7.68 -5.90 -12.08
N ASP A 143 7.35 -4.68 -12.49
CA ASP A 143 8.26 -3.69 -13.06
C ASP A 143 7.81 -2.26 -12.75
N ASN A 144 8.57 -1.57 -11.89
CA ASN A 144 8.27 -0.19 -11.51
C ASN A 144 8.33 0.79 -12.69
N ARG A 145 9.14 0.53 -13.72
CA ARG A 145 9.21 1.41 -14.88
C ARG A 145 7.92 1.36 -15.70
N SER A 146 7.39 0.16 -15.91
CA SER A 146 6.10 -0.03 -16.59
C SER A 146 4.96 0.60 -15.78
N ALA A 147 4.97 0.45 -14.44
CA ALA A 147 4.00 1.10 -13.56
C ALA A 147 4.10 2.64 -13.63
N GLU A 148 5.31 3.21 -13.57
CA GLU A 148 5.52 4.65 -13.71
C GLU A 148 5.05 5.18 -15.07
N ALA A 149 5.32 4.48 -16.18
CA ALA A 149 4.84 4.88 -17.51
C ALA A 149 3.31 4.99 -17.57
N ILE A 150 2.59 4.21 -16.76
CA ILE A 150 1.13 4.28 -16.69
C ILE A 150 0.70 5.35 -15.68
N PHE A 151 1.15 5.25 -14.43
CA PHE A 151 0.62 6.08 -13.35
C PHE A 151 1.22 7.50 -13.33
N ALA A 152 2.50 7.67 -13.68
CA ALA A 152 3.11 8.99 -13.77
C ALA A 152 2.93 9.62 -15.14
N ASP A 153 3.30 8.92 -16.24
CA ASP A 153 3.33 9.55 -17.54
C ASP A 153 1.93 9.62 -18.20
N ARG A 154 1.09 8.57 -18.03
CA ARG A 154 -0.23 8.50 -18.67
C ARG A 154 -1.33 9.08 -17.78
N ILE A 155 -1.41 8.72 -16.47
CA ILE A 155 -2.42 9.23 -15.53
C ILE A 155 -2.01 10.60 -14.97
N GLY A 156 -0.71 10.91 -14.92
CA GLY A 156 -0.20 12.22 -14.53
C GLY A 156 0.02 12.37 -13.02
N LEU A 157 0.26 11.26 -12.29
CA LEU A 157 0.61 11.32 -10.88
C LEU A 157 2.07 11.76 -10.71
N PRO A 158 2.36 12.77 -9.90
CA PRO A 158 3.74 13.20 -9.66
C PRO A 158 4.56 12.09 -8.98
N VAL A 159 5.77 11.83 -9.47
CA VAL A 159 6.73 10.98 -8.77
C VAL A 159 7.33 11.78 -7.62
N GLU A 160 7.04 11.39 -6.38
CA GLU A 160 7.58 12.02 -5.18
C GLU A 160 9.04 11.61 -5.01
N SER A 161 9.31 10.31 -4.99
CA SER A 161 10.67 9.78 -4.81
C SER A 161 10.84 8.38 -5.37
N ARG A 162 12.10 8.00 -5.54
CA ARG A 162 12.53 6.64 -5.83
C ARG A 162 13.62 6.25 -4.84
N GLN A 163 13.55 5.04 -4.34
CA GLN A 163 14.61 4.48 -3.49
C GLN A 163 14.95 3.06 -3.91
N THR A 164 16.12 2.63 -3.49
CA THR A 164 16.58 1.25 -3.66
C THR A 164 17.22 0.81 -2.36
N ASP A 165 16.60 -0.17 -1.73
CA ASP A 165 17.16 -0.84 -0.56
C ASP A 165 17.89 -2.09 -1.02
N MET A 166 19.16 -2.22 -0.65
CA MET A 166 19.96 -3.39 -0.98
C MET A 166 20.34 -4.16 0.27
N GLU A 167 20.15 -5.45 0.23
CA GLU A 167 20.67 -6.37 1.24
C GLU A 167 22.03 -6.87 0.80
N VAL A 168 23.01 -6.81 1.69
CA VAL A 168 24.38 -7.22 1.41
C VAL A 168 24.87 -8.20 2.46
N ASN A 169 25.61 -9.22 2.02
CA ASN A 169 26.37 -10.09 2.89
C ASN A 169 27.78 -9.54 3.07
N ILE A 170 28.22 -9.43 4.32
CA ILE A 170 29.59 -9.08 4.67
C ILE A 170 30.22 -10.29 5.35
N ALA A 171 31.27 -10.84 4.77
CA ALA A 171 32.05 -11.89 5.38
C ALA A 171 33.33 -11.33 5.98
N VAL A 172 33.55 -11.60 7.27
CA VAL A 172 34.80 -11.29 7.98
C VAL A 172 35.47 -12.61 8.31
N GLU A 173 36.64 -12.87 7.71
CA GLU A 173 37.45 -14.03 8.05
C GLU A 173 38.51 -13.61 9.06
N SER A 174 38.58 -14.31 10.17
CA SER A 174 39.64 -14.15 11.15
C SER A 174 40.35 -15.49 11.37
N PHE A 175 41.64 -15.46 11.48
CA PHE A 175 42.43 -16.60 11.92
C PHE A 175 43.53 -16.15 12.83
N THR A 176 43.83 -16.98 13.80
CA THR A 176 44.90 -16.77 14.77
C THR A 176 46.00 -17.80 14.54
N SER A 177 47.23 -17.35 14.53
CA SER A 177 48.39 -18.23 14.46
C SER A 177 49.40 -17.81 15.54
N ASP A 178 49.91 -18.77 16.29
CA ASP A 178 50.94 -18.52 17.31
C ASP A 178 52.23 -17.94 16.70
N LYS A 179 52.49 -18.25 15.43
CA LYS A 179 53.63 -17.76 14.70
C LYS A 179 53.43 -16.41 14.02
N TYR A 180 52.23 -16.15 13.50
CA TYR A 180 51.97 -14.97 12.64
C TYR A 180 50.92 -13.99 13.24
N GLY A 181 50.45 -14.27 14.45
CA GLY A 181 49.47 -13.42 15.12
C GLY A 181 48.07 -13.59 14.59
N VAL A 182 47.20 -12.59 14.86
CA VAL A 182 45.80 -12.54 14.41
C VAL A 182 45.74 -11.77 13.10
N VAL A 183 45.07 -12.36 12.12
CA VAL A 183 44.83 -11.75 10.81
C VAL A 183 43.35 -11.68 10.56
N TYR A 184 42.87 -10.50 10.19
CA TYR A 184 41.51 -10.27 9.76
C TYR A 184 41.49 -9.96 8.27
N ARG A 185 40.53 -10.56 7.56
CA ARG A 185 40.26 -10.26 6.16
C ARG A 185 38.78 -10.01 5.99
N ASN A 186 38.46 -8.87 5.42
CA ASN A 186 37.11 -8.55 5.02
C ASN A 186 36.97 -8.88 3.52
N ARG A 187 35.89 -9.57 3.17
CA ARG A 187 35.49 -9.68 1.77
C ARG A 187 34.68 -8.44 1.39
N ALA A 188 34.72 -8.08 0.11
CA ALA A 188 33.81 -7.06 -0.41
C ALA A 188 32.35 -7.47 -0.14
N PRO A 189 31.48 -6.52 0.24
CA PRO A 189 30.07 -6.81 0.39
C PRO A 189 29.48 -7.37 -0.91
N GLU A 190 28.74 -8.46 -0.80
CA GLU A 190 28.03 -9.08 -1.92
C GLU A 190 26.54 -8.75 -1.80
N PRO A 191 25.94 -8.01 -2.76
CA PRO A 191 24.50 -7.83 -2.78
C PRO A 191 23.79 -9.17 -2.97
N VAL A 192 22.79 -9.45 -2.09
CA VAL A 192 22.04 -10.72 -2.12
C VAL A 192 20.58 -10.53 -2.48
N GLY A 193 20.09 -9.31 -2.48
CA GLY A 193 18.75 -8.96 -2.86
C GLY A 193 18.50 -7.47 -2.76
N GLY A 194 17.31 -7.03 -3.14
CA GLY A 194 16.95 -5.65 -3.06
C GLY A 194 15.46 -5.40 -3.28
N LEU A 195 15.06 -4.22 -2.88
CA LEU A 195 13.73 -3.68 -3.10
C LEU A 195 13.86 -2.32 -3.78
N ARG A 196 13.31 -2.18 -4.98
CA ARG A 196 13.10 -0.88 -5.62
C ARG A 196 11.73 -0.36 -5.25
N VAL A 197 11.67 0.88 -4.84
CA VAL A 197 10.44 1.53 -4.45
C VAL A 197 10.28 2.83 -5.23
N SER A 198 9.08 3.03 -5.78
CA SER A 198 8.69 4.29 -6.41
C SER A 198 7.44 4.80 -5.72
N PHE A 199 7.48 6.04 -5.23
CA PHE A 199 6.36 6.73 -4.61
C PHE A 199 5.76 7.73 -5.58
N LEU A 200 4.45 7.63 -5.82
CA LEU A 200 3.69 8.53 -6.67
C LEU A 200 2.59 9.19 -5.84
N THR A 201 2.54 10.52 -5.84
CA THR A 201 1.55 11.28 -5.07
C THR A 201 0.18 11.22 -5.73
N THR A 202 -0.85 10.92 -4.93
CA THR A 202 -2.26 10.93 -5.33
C THR A 202 -3.11 11.59 -4.25
N GLY A 203 -3.40 12.90 -4.41
CA GLY A 203 -4.07 13.69 -3.38
C GLY A 203 -3.21 13.81 -2.12
N ASP A 204 -3.75 13.38 -0.98
CA ASP A 204 -3.07 13.34 0.32
C ASP A 204 -2.45 11.96 0.65
N CYS A 205 -2.37 11.08 -0.32
CA CYS A 205 -1.90 9.70 -0.22
C CYS A 205 -0.80 9.43 -1.26
N GLU A 206 -0.10 8.32 -1.14
CA GLU A 206 0.89 7.88 -2.12
C GLU A 206 0.61 6.45 -2.60
N LEU A 207 0.95 6.17 -3.85
CA LEU A 207 1.07 4.83 -4.38
C LEU A 207 2.53 4.41 -4.26
N GLU A 208 2.80 3.35 -3.48
CA GLU A 208 4.13 2.80 -3.24
C GLU A 208 4.32 1.53 -4.09
N PHE A 209 4.98 1.64 -5.22
CA PHE A 209 5.30 0.50 -6.08
C PHE A 209 6.57 -0.19 -5.58
N LEU A 210 6.44 -1.45 -5.20
CA LEU A 210 7.46 -2.29 -4.59
C LEU A 210 7.89 -3.38 -5.57
N GLN A 211 9.13 -3.34 -6.05
CA GLN A 211 9.69 -4.33 -6.96
C GLN A 211 10.90 -5.01 -6.32
N ASN A 212 10.83 -6.33 -6.14
CA ASN A 212 12.01 -7.10 -5.80
C ASN A 212 12.98 -7.19 -6.98
N PHE A 213 14.27 -7.12 -6.69
CA PHE A 213 15.31 -7.37 -7.68
C PHE A 213 16.57 -7.96 -7.02
N ASP A 214 17.35 -8.71 -7.78
CA ASP A 214 18.68 -9.14 -7.39
C ASP A 214 19.72 -8.34 -8.19
N PRO A 215 20.45 -7.43 -7.53
CA PRO A 215 21.42 -6.59 -8.23
C PRO A 215 22.65 -7.36 -8.73
N SER A 216 22.91 -8.57 -8.23
CA SER A 216 24.07 -9.38 -8.59
C SER A 216 23.81 -10.33 -9.76
N HIS A 217 22.55 -10.73 -9.97
CA HIS A 217 22.15 -11.74 -10.97
C HIS A 217 21.18 -11.22 -12.03
N GLY A 218 20.97 -9.93 -12.12
CA GLY A 218 20.09 -9.32 -13.09
C GLY A 218 18.62 -9.65 -12.84
N VAL A 219 18.12 -10.69 -13.50
CA VAL A 219 16.70 -11.09 -13.41
C VAL A 219 16.42 -12.14 -12.34
N GLU A 220 17.45 -12.78 -11.78
CA GLU A 220 17.24 -13.76 -10.71
C GLU A 220 16.97 -13.08 -9.38
N MET A 221 15.88 -13.45 -8.74
CA MET A 221 15.48 -12.95 -7.43
C MET A 221 16.02 -13.89 -6.35
N ARG A 222 16.82 -13.35 -5.43
CA ARG A 222 17.24 -14.05 -4.22
C ARG A 222 16.41 -13.57 -3.04
N HIS A 223 15.91 -14.51 -2.26
CA HIS A 223 15.22 -14.22 -1.02
C HIS A 223 16.22 -14.24 0.12
N GLY A 224 16.50 -13.05 0.67
CA GLY A 224 17.32 -12.88 1.87
C GLY A 224 16.50 -12.91 3.15
N ALA A 225 17.17 -12.96 4.29
CA ALA A 225 16.55 -12.66 5.57
C ALA A 225 16.19 -11.17 5.64
N ALA A 226 15.16 -10.82 6.43
CA ALA A 226 14.81 -9.42 6.65
C ALA A 226 16.02 -8.62 7.15
N GLY A 227 16.26 -7.47 6.54
CA GLY A 227 17.33 -6.55 6.94
C GLY A 227 17.08 -5.87 8.28
N THR A 228 17.79 -4.78 8.56
CA THR A 228 17.66 -4.02 9.83
C THR A 228 16.25 -3.46 10.05
N THR A 229 15.50 -3.20 8.97
CA THR A 229 14.08 -2.79 9.00
C THR A 229 13.13 -3.96 9.17
N LYS A 230 13.61 -5.20 9.22
CA LYS A 230 12.83 -6.44 9.24
C LYS A 230 11.82 -6.56 8.09
N GLN A 231 12.11 -5.96 6.96
CA GLN A 231 11.32 -6.14 5.75
C GLN A 231 11.65 -7.49 5.14
N ASP A 232 10.60 -8.29 4.88
CA ASP A 232 10.76 -9.52 4.10
C ASP A 232 10.74 -9.16 2.62
N GLN A 233 11.91 -9.00 2.03
CA GLN A 233 12.04 -8.66 0.61
C GLN A 233 11.50 -9.77 -0.30
N GLY A 234 11.52 -11.02 0.16
CA GLY A 234 10.91 -12.15 -0.53
C GLY A 234 9.38 -12.09 -0.58
N ALA A 235 8.74 -11.36 0.32
CA ALA A 235 7.28 -11.27 0.37
C ALA A 235 6.69 -10.67 -0.91
N ILE A 236 7.31 -9.63 -1.47
CA ILE A 236 6.86 -8.99 -2.71
C ILE A 236 7.03 -9.94 -3.90
N ALA A 237 8.19 -10.59 -4.06
CA ALA A 237 8.41 -11.58 -5.12
C ALA A 237 7.44 -12.76 -5.00
N GLY A 238 7.24 -13.28 -3.78
CA GLY A 238 6.27 -14.35 -3.51
C GLY A 238 4.83 -13.95 -3.84
N TYR A 239 4.46 -12.70 -3.52
CA TYR A 239 3.14 -12.16 -3.86
C TYR A 239 2.95 -12.10 -5.39
N VAL A 240 3.91 -11.48 -6.11
CA VAL A 240 3.84 -11.34 -7.57
C VAL A 240 3.82 -12.71 -8.26
N ALA A 241 4.64 -13.66 -7.81
CA ALA A 241 4.67 -15.03 -8.35
C ALA A 241 3.34 -15.76 -8.18
N LYS A 242 2.64 -15.52 -7.07
CA LYS A 242 1.39 -16.22 -6.73
C LYS A 242 0.14 -15.55 -7.30
N TYR A 243 0.11 -14.23 -7.32
CA TYR A 243 -1.10 -13.45 -7.57
C TYR A 243 -0.98 -12.46 -8.75
N GLY A 244 0.22 -12.32 -9.31
CA GLY A 244 0.55 -11.23 -10.23
C GLY A 244 0.79 -9.91 -9.49
N ALA A 245 1.12 -8.87 -10.23
CA ALA A 245 1.22 -7.52 -9.67
C ALA A 245 -0.15 -7.03 -9.19
N GLY A 246 -0.17 -6.17 -8.16
CA GLY A 246 -1.41 -5.60 -7.61
C GLY A 246 -1.29 -5.08 -6.20
N LEU A 247 -2.40 -4.60 -5.65
CA LEU A 247 -2.49 -4.03 -4.31
C LEU A 247 -2.11 -5.06 -3.24
N HIS A 248 -1.17 -4.68 -2.36
CA HIS A 248 -0.59 -5.56 -1.35
C HIS A 248 -1.00 -5.16 0.07
N HIS A 249 -0.88 -3.89 0.43
CA HIS A 249 -1.19 -3.40 1.77
C HIS A 249 -1.66 -1.95 1.78
N ILE A 250 -2.19 -1.55 2.93
CA ILE A 250 -2.55 -0.17 3.22
C ILE A 250 -1.79 0.33 4.43
N ALA A 251 -1.29 1.56 4.37
CA ALA A 251 -0.63 2.25 5.45
C ALA A 251 -1.44 3.46 5.92
N LEU A 252 -1.66 3.57 7.22
CA LEU A 252 -2.36 4.69 7.85
C LEU A 252 -1.36 5.54 8.62
N LYS A 253 -1.34 6.86 8.37
CA LYS A 253 -0.53 7.80 9.14
C LYS A 253 -1.14 8.01 10.52
N THR A 254 -0.32 7.93 11.56
CA THR A 254 -0.70 8.14 12.96
C THR A 254 0.25 9.12 13.64
N PRO A 255 -0.24 9.98 14.55
CA PRO A 255 0.63 10.89 15.30
C PRO A 255 1.50 10.19 16.37
N ASP A 256 1.10 9.01 16.85
CA ASP A 256 1.81 8.22 17.85
C ASP A 256 1.58 6.72 17.58
N ILE A 257 2.57 6.09 16.97
CA ILE A 257 2.48 4.68 16.57
C ILE A 257 2.48 3.74 17.76
N ASP A 258 3.28 4.03 18.79
CA ASP A 258 3.38 3.18 19.97
C ASP A 258 2.08 3.20 20.79
N ALA A 259 1.46 4.37 20.96
CA ALA A 259 0.16 4.50 21.61
C ALA A 259 -0.96 3.80 20.80
N THR A 260 -0.94 3.92 19.47
CA THR A 260 -1.92 3.28 18.59
C THR A 260 -1.82 1.76 18.63
N LEU A 261 -0.61 1.19 18.53
CA LEU A 261 -0.39 -0.24 18.63
C LEU A 261 -0.73 -0.78 20.03
N ALA A 262 -0.33 -0.08 21.09
CA ALA A 262 -0.66 -0.48 22.47
C ALA A 262 -2.17 -0.53 22.70
N ARG A 263 -2.94 0.44 22.20
CA ARG A 263 -4.39 0.49 22.31
C ARG A 263 -5.06 -0.67 21.57
N LEU A 264 -4.65 -0.96 20.33
CA LEU A 264 -5.16 -2.10 19.58
C LEU A 264 -4.83 -3.43 20.28
N GLY A 265 -3.61 -3.57 20.81
CA GLY A 265 -3.20 -4.72 21.59
C GLY A 265 -4.03 -4.90 22.87
N ALA A 266 -4.32 -3.81 23.60
CA ALA A 266 -5.17 -3.83 24.79
C ALA A 266 -6.62 -4.25 24.49
N LYS A 267 -7.11 -3.97 23.28
CA LYS A 267 -8.41 -4.46 22.77
C LYS A 267 -8.36 -5.90 22.24
N GLY A 268 -7.22 -6.58 22.36
CA GLY A 268 -7.04 -7.96 21.90
C GLY A 268 -6.85 -8.10 20.39
N ARG A 269 -6.60 -7.01 19.66
CA ARG A 269 -6.34 -7.10 18.24
C ARG A 269 -4.98 -7.73 17.98
N ARG A 270 -4.92 -8.65 17.03
CA ARG A 270 -3.69 -9.38 16.71
C ARG A 270 -2.73 -8.47 15.95
N LEU A 271 -1.53 -8.29 16.49
CA LEU A 271 -0.47 -7.45 15.92
C LEU A 271 0.71 -8.31 15.43
N ILE A 272 1.44 -7.83 14.43
CA ILE A 272 2.76 -8.32 14.05
C ILE A 272 3.83 -7.56 14.84
N ASP A 273 3.73 -6.23 14.86
CA ASP A 273 4.62 -5.37 15.63
C ASP A 273 3.85 -4.77 16.82
N THR A 274 4.43 -4.87 18.02
CA THR A 274 3.85 -4.29 19.25
C THR A 274 4.38 -2.89 19.53
N LYS A 275 5.36 -2.42 18.77
CA LYS A 275 5.96 -1.08 18.80
C LYS A 275 6.39 -0.69 17.41
N GLY A 276 6.50 0.61 17.18
CA GLY A 276 7.08 1.18 15.99
C GLY A 276 8.53 0.73 15.79
N ARG A 277 8.88 0.36 14.57
CA ARG A 277 10.23 0.01 14.15
C ARG A 277 10.65 0.82 12.92
N PRO A 278 11.95 1.01 12.68
CA PRO A 278 12.42 1.76 11.52
C PRO A 278 11.83 1.23 10.20
N GLY A 279 11.32 2.14 9.40
CA GLY A 279 10.82 1.92 8.04
C GLY A 279 11.54 2.80 7.03
N SER A 280 11.01 2.87 5.81
CA SER A 280 11.53 3.75 4.77
C SER A 280 11.28 5.23 5.07
N ARG A 281 12.05 6.12 4.45
CA ARG A 281 11.88 7.59 4.54
C ARG A 281 11.83 8.12 5.98
N ARG A 282 12.71 7.59 6.87
CA ARG A 282 12.81 7.95 8.30
C ARG A 282 11.53 7.74 9.11
N ALA A 283 10.59 6.95 8.63
CA ALA A 283 9.38 6.64 9.35
C ALA A 283 9.60 5.55 10.40
N LEU A 284 8.73 5.54 11.42
CA LEU A 284 8.42 4.35 12.20
C LEU A 284 7.24 3.64 11.54
N ILE A 285 7.31 2.32 11.46
CA ILE A 285 6.23 1.47 10.94
C ILE A 285 5.86 0.39 11.93
N GLY A 286 4.59 -0.05 11.91
CA GLY A 286 4.12 -1.14 12.76
C GLY A 286 2.93 -1.85 12.15
N PHE A 287 3.08 -3.16 11.92
CA PHE A 287 2.11 -3.99 11.21
C PHE A 287 1.05 -4.59 12.12
N VAL A 288 -0.19 -4.51 11.66
CA VAL A 288 -1.33 -5.27 12.19
C VAL A 288 -1.40 -6.60 11.44
N HIS A 289 -1.65 -7.69 12.18
CA HIS A 289 -1.77 -9.00 11.54
C HIS A 289 -3.01 -9.04 10.63
N PRO A 290 -2.92 -9.54 9.38
CA PRO A 290 -4.03 -9.52 8.44
C PRO A 290 -5.32 -10.15 8.98
N ALA A 291 -5.21 -11.18 9.84
CA ALA A 291 -6.39 -11.80 10.44
C ALA A 291 -7.19 -10.84 11.35
N ALA A 292 -6.60 -9.76 11.85
CA ALA A 292 -7.33 -8.77 12.64
C ALA A 292 -8.26 -7.94 11.77
N LEU A 293 -7.84 -7.58 10.54
CA LEU A 293 -8.65 -6.78 9.60
C LEU A 293 -9.21 -7.67 8.47
N GLY A 294 -9.81 -8.80 8.80
CA GLY A 294 -10.50 -9.67 7.85
C GLY A 294 -9.66 -10.22 6.69
N GLY A 295 -8.35 -10.15 6.77
CA GLY A 295 -7.40 -10.60 5.73
C GLY A 295 -6.64 -9.47 5.03
N VAL A 296 -6.92 -8.21 5.36
CA VAL A 296 -6.21 -7.04 4.84
C VAL A 296 -4.91 -6.83 5.61
N LEU A 297 -3.79 -6.71 4.90
CA LEU A 297 -2.51 -6.30 5.49
C LEU A 297 -2.52 -4.79 5.67
N MET A 298 -2.43 -4.35 6.92
CA MET A 298 -2.41 -2.94 7.29
C MET A 298 -1.21 -2.66 8.20
N HIS A 299 -0.63 -1.47 8.08
CA HIS A 299 0.32 -0.98 9.05
C HIS A 299 0.12 0.51 9.34
N PHE A 300 0.68 0.97 10.45
CA PHE A 300 0.75 2.38 10.79
C PHE A 300 2.10 2.96 10.42
N VAL A 301 2.09 4.26 10.13
CA VAL A 301 3.27 5.05 9.81
C VAL A 301 3.26 6.29 10.69
N GLU A 302 4.37 6.53 11.38
CA GLU A 302 4.63 7.79 12.08
C GLU A 302 5.89 8.42 11.48
N ARG A 303 5.77 9.65 11.00
CA ARG A 303 6.89 10.44 10.52
C ARG A 303 6.57 11.93 10.57
N GLU A 304 7.60 12.71 10.84
CA GLU A 304 7.54 14.16 10.67
C GLU A 304 7.65 14.48 9.17
N GLU A 305 6.75 15.33 8.69
CA GLU A 305 6.91 15.95 7.39
C GLU A 305 7.86 17.14 7.55
N LEU A 306 8.86 17.21 6.68
CA LEU A 306 9.69 18.39 6.61
C LEU A 306 8.79 19.53 6.12
N SER A 307 8.60 20.56 6.94
CA SER A 307 7.94 21.76 6.44
C SER A 307 8.77 22.31 5.30
N ASP A 308 8.11 22.64 4.19
CA ASP A 308 8.74 23.36 3.09
C ASP A 308 9.47 24.59 3.66
N ALA A 309 10.81 24.57 3.61
CA ALA A 309 11.67 25.64 4.10
C ALA A 309 11.88 26.69 2.99
#